data_23e62dc5a09ba282dd2b6d3b860011eb
#
_entry.id   23e62dc5a09ba282dd2b6d3b860011eb
#
_cell.length_a   1.000
_cell.length_b   1.000
_cell.length_c   1.000
_cell.angle_alpha   90.00
_cell.angle_beta   90.00
_cell.angle_gamma   90.00
#
_symmetry.space_group_name_H-M   'P 1'
#
loop_
_entity.id
_entity.type
_entity.pdbx_description
1 polymer ?
#
loop_
_entity_poly.entity_id
_entity_poly.type
_entity_poly.pdbx_seq_one_letter_code
_entity_poly.pdbx_strand_id
1 'polypeptide(L)'
;MYYPDWLANVVLVKKANGKWRMCVDFTDLNKACLNDSFPLARIDQLVDSTTGHKLLTFMDAFLGYNQIKMAKEDQEKTAFITSQDLYCYKVMPFGLKNAGATYQRLVNKMFSKQIGRNMEVYVNDMLLKSKEELAHLDDLKETFATLKQY
;
A
#
# COMPACT_ATOMS: atom_id res chain seq x y z
N MET A 1 17.58 1.44 30.07
CA MET A 1 17.83 0.69 28.82
C MET A 1 16.48 0.13 28.39
N TYR A 2 16.03 0.45 27.19
CA TYR A 2 14.72 0.01 26.67
C TYR A 2 14.89 -1.30 25.89
N TYR A 3 14.10 -2.31 26.20
CA TYR A 3 14.11 -3.60 25.51
C TYR A 3 12.74 -3.83 24.88
N PRO A 4 12.60 -3.71 23.55
CA PRO A 4 11.34 -4.00 22.89
C PRO A 4 11.06 -5.51 22.91
N ASP A 5 9.79 -5.90 23.01
CA ASP A 5 9.36 -7.30 22.94
C ASP A 5 9.63 -7.93 21.56
N TRP A 6 9.65 -7.11 20.52
CA TRP A 6 9.93 -7.49 19.15
C TRP A 6 11.11 -6.71 18.61
N LEU A 7 12.10 -7.41 18.08
CA LEU A 7 13.27 -6.79 17.47
C LEU A 7 13.53 -7.43 16.10
N ALA A 8 13.39 -6.64 15.05
CA ALA A 8 13.60 -7.07 13.67
C ALA A 8 15.06 -6.83 13.23
N ASN A 9 15.53 -7.66 12.31
CA ASN A 9 16.83 -7.51 11.69
C ASN A 9 16.75 -6.61 10.46
N VAL A 10 17.81 -5.81 10.26
CA VAL A 10 17.98 -5.02 9.02
C VAL A 10 18.73 -5.87 8.00
N VAL A 11 18.18 -5.94 6.79
CA VAL A 11 18.77 -6.63 5.63
C VAL A 11 19.01 -5.62 4.52
N LEU A 12 20.23 -5.59 4.00
CA LEU A 12 20.60 -4.77 2.85
C LEU A 12 20.50 -5.59 1.57
N VAL A 13 19.63 -5.15 0.64
CA VAL A 13 19.42 -5.79 -0.64
C VAL A 13 19.91 -4.89 -1.77
N LYS A 14 20.75 -5.42 -2.65
CA LYS A 14 21.23 -4.71 -3.83
C LYS A 14 20.19 -4.79 -4.95
N LYS A 15 19.72 -3.64 -5.44
CA LYS A 15 18.82 -3.57 -6.58
C LYS A 15 19.55 -3.85 -7.90
N ALA A 16 18.81 -4.19 -8.96
CA ALA A 16 19.37 -4.39 -10.31
C ALA A 16 20.13 -3.15 -10.84
N ASN A 17 19.73 -1.95 -10.42
CA ASN A 17 20.39 -0.68 -10.78
C ASN A 17 21.65 -0.37 -9.91
N GLY A 18 22.13 -1.33 -9.12
CA GLY A 18 23.32 -1.21 -8.28
C GLY A 18 23.12 -0.47 -6.95
N LYS A 19 21.98 0.15 -6.71
CA LYS A 19 21.68 0.85 -5.46
C LYS A 19 21.26 -0.12 -4.36
N TRP A 20 21.64 0.19 -3.11
CA TRP A 20 21.23 -0.59 -1.95
C TRP A 20 19.82 -0.16 -1.47
N ARG A 21 19.06 -1.15 -1.02
CA ARG A 21 17.80 -0.95 -0.30
C ARG A 21 17.94 -1.56 1.08
N MET A 22 17.62 -0.79 2.11
CA MET A 22 17.42 -1.31 3.45
C MET A 22 16.02 -1.93 3.54
N CYS A 23 15.95 -3.16 4.00
CA CYS A 23 14.72 -3.86 4.33
C CYS A 23 14.77 -4.24 5.80
N VAL A 24 13.61 -4.25 6.45
CA VAL A 24 13.47 -4.76 7.82
C VAL A 24 12.71 -6.08 7.75
N ASP A 25 13.25 -7.11 8.39
CA ASP A 25 12.67 -8.45 8.38
C ASP A 25 11.66 -8.61 9.52
N PHE A 26 10.39 -8.54 9.18
CA PHE A 26 9.28 -8.75 10.10
C PHE A 26 8.76 -10.19 10.13
N THR A 27 9.54 -11.18 9.70
CA THR A 27 9.08 -12.57 9.59
C THR A 27 8.49 -13.11 10.89
N ASP A 28 9.14 -12.89 12.03
CA ASP A 28 8.67 -13.43 13.30
C ASP A 28 7.44 -12.66 13.82
N LEU A 29 7.43 -11.33 13.69
CA LEU A 29 6.24 -10.53 13.97
C LEU A 29 5.05 -10.98 13.11
N ASN A 30 5.27 -11.22 11.83
CA ASN A 30 4.23 -11.66 10.90
C ASN A 30 3.68 -13.06 11.23
N LYS A 31 4.50 -13.98 11.78
CA LYS A 31 4.03 -15.29 12.27
C LYS A 31 3.07 -15.14 13.45
N ALA A 32 3.33 -14.19 14.35
CA ALA A 32 2.48 -13.92 15.50
C ALA A 32 1.20 -13.13 15.16
N CYS A 33 1.21 -12.35 14.05
CA CYS A 33 0.04 -11.60 13.63
C CYS A 33 -1.07 -12.50 13.08
N LEU A 34 -2.30 -12.24 13.50
CA LEU A 34 -3.49 -12.84 12.90
C LEU A 34 -3.62 -12.37 11.43
N ASN A 35 -4.22 -13.22 10.59
CA ASN A 35 -4.56 -12.84 9.23
C ASN A 35 -5.74 -11.87 9.23
N ASP A 36 -5.62 -10.78 8.53
CA ASP A 36 -6.76 -9.94 8.18
C ASP A 36 -7.56 -10.66 7.07
N SER A 37 -8.85 -10.86 7.32
CA SER A 37 -9.76 -11.52 6.39
C SER A 37 -10.33 -10.58 5.34
N PHE A 38 -9.84 -9.34 5.24
CA PHE A 38 -10.31 -8.38 4.24
C PHE A 38 -10.04 -8.91 2.81
N PRO A 39 -11.08 -9.05 1.97
CA PRO A 39 -10.91 -9.61 0.65
C PRO A 39 -10.13 -8.65 -0.25
N LEU A 40 -9.03 -9.13 -0.82
CA LEU A 40 -8.36 -8.44 -1.91
C LEU A 40 -9.10 -8.72 -3.23
N ALA A 41 -9.14 -7.73 -4.09
CA ALA A 41 -9.70 -7.89 -5.43
C ALA A 41 -8.96 -9.00 -6.19
N ARG A 42 -9.68 -9.76 -7.02
CA ARG A 42 -9.06 -10.77 -7.90
C ARG A 42 -8.52 -10.08 -9.14
N ILE A 43 -7.25 -10.31 -9.46
CA ILE A 43 -6.58 -9.70 -10.62
C ILE A 43 -7.33 -10.02 -11.92
N ASP A 44 -7.81 -11.27 -12.09
CA ASP A 44 -8.59 -11.66 -13.27
C ASP A 44 -9.82 -10.78 -13.47
N GLN A 45 -10.57 -10.51 -12.39
CA GLN A 45 -11.76 -9.64 -12.43
C GLN A 45 -11.38 -8.18 -12.76
N LEU A 46 -10.23 -7.71 -12.31
CA LEU A 46 -9.74 -6.37 -12.64
C LEU A 46 -9.42 -6.26 -14.14
N VAL A 47 -8.75 -7.28 -14.70
CA VAL A 47 -8.44 -7.34 -16.14
C VAL A 47 -9.73 -7.39 -16.95
N ASP A 48 -10.67 -8.26 -16.59
CA ASP A 48 -11.96 -8.40 -17.29
C ASP A 48 -12.75 -7.09 -17.27
N SER A 49 -12.66 -6.32 -16.17
CA SER A 49 -13.35 -5.03 -16.02
C SER A 49 -12.82 -3.95 -16.98
N THR A 50 -11.66 -4.12 -17.60
CA THR A 50 -11.11 -3.19 -18.59
C THR A 50 -11.71 -3.35 -19.98
N THR A 51 -12.35 -4.47 -20.23
CA THR A 51 -12.92 -4.80 -21.55
C THR A 51 -13.93 -3.75 -21.99
N GLY A 52 -13.81 -3.28 -23.24
CA GLY A 52 -14.68 -2.27 -23.82
C GLY A 52 -14.34 -0.81 -23.43
N HIS A 53 -13.25 -0.57 -22.69
CA HIS A 53 -12.75 0.76 -22.41
C HIS A 53 -11.66 1.16 -23.42
N LYS A 54 -11.72 2.39 -23.93
CA LYS A 54 -10.77 2.90 -24.93
C LYS A 54 -9.47 3.42 -24.31
N LEU A 55 -9.56 3.98 -23.11
CA LEU A 55 -8.42 4.55 -22.42
C LEU A 55 -8.25 3.94 -21.02
N LEU A 56 -7.01 3.62 -20.71
CA LEU A 56 -6.59 3.10 -19.40
C LEU A 56 -5.42 3.94 -18.90
N THR A 57 -5.51 4.43 -17.65
CA THR A 57 -4.41 5.09 -16.96
C THR A 57 -4.03 4.28 -15.73
N PHE A 58 -2.76 3.92 -15.65
CA PHE A 58 -2.18 3.22 -14.50
C PHE A 58 -1.49 4.23 -13.60
N MET A 59 -1.78 4.15 -12.32
CA MET A 59 -1.17 4.99 -11.28
C MET A 59 -0.66 4.09 -10.17
N ASP A 60 0.53 4.36 -9.67
CA ASP A 60 1.12 3.69 -8.50
C ASP A 60 1.14 4.66 -7.32
N ALA A 61 0.65 4.21 -6.18
CA ALA A 61 0.69 4.98 -4.94
C ALA A 61 2.10 4.94 -4.33
N PHE A 62 2.98 5.80 -4.80
CA PHE A 62 4.34 5.92 -4.26
C PHE A 62 4.30 6.20 -2.75
N LEU A 63 4.93 5.32 -1.97
CA LEU A 63 4.94 5.37 -0.50
C LEU A 63 3.55 5.33 0.16
N GLY A 64 2.56 4.73 -0.49
CA GLY A 64 1.18 4.68 -0.01
C GLY A 64 1.05 4.14 1.42
N TYR A 65 1.78 3.07 1.77
CA TYR A 65 1.79 2.52 3.12
C TYR A 65 2.30 3.51 4.18
N ASN A 66 3.31 4.31 3.85
CA ASN A 66 3.90 5.26 4.78
C ASN A 66 2.97 6.45 5.11
N GLN A 67 1.85 6.60 4.42
CA GLN A 67 0.83 7.60 4.75
C GLN A 67 -0.10 7.14 5.88
N ILE A 68 -0.10 5.84 6.20
CA ILE A 68 -0.92 5.28 7.28
C ILE A 68 -0.14 5.35 8.58
N LYS A 69 -0.62 6.15 9.54
CA LYS A 69 -0.04 6.22 10.88
C LYS A 69 -0.34 4.93 11.65
N MET A 70 0.66 4.38 12.30
CA MET A 70 0.50 3.23 13.20
C MET A 70 -0.04 3.68 14.56
N ALA A 71 -0.87 2.84 15.17
CA ALA A 71 -1.25 2.99 16.56
C ALA A 71 0.00 3.01 17.46
N LYS A 72 0.00 3.82 18.51
CA LYS A 72 1.19 3.99 19.37
C LYS A 72 1.69 2.68 19.97
N GLU A 73 0.76 1.82 20.39
CA GLU A 73 1.01 0.48 20.92
C GLU A 73 1.61 -0.51 19.92
N ASP A 74 1.47 -0.23 18.62
CA ASP A 74 2.00 -1.09 17.56
C ASP A 74 3.34 -0.59 17.01
N GLN A 75 3.69 0.69 17.23
CA GLN A 75 4.95 1.26 16.74
C GLN A 75 6.15 0.49 17.27
N GLU A 76 6.16 0.19 18.57
CA GLU A 76 7.26 -0.53 19.22
C GLU A 76 7.46 -1.95 18.72
N LYS A 77 6.37 -2.60 18.23
CA LYS A 77 6.44 -3.93 17.62
C LYS A 77 7.23 -3.96 16.31
N THR A 78 7.43 -2.79 15.70
CA THR A 78 8.24 -2.64 14.49
C THR A 78 9.69 -2.24 14.77
N ALA A 79 10.15 -2.43 16.00
CA ALA A 79 11.51 -2.04 16.40
C ALA A 79 12.58 -2.82 15.61
N PHE A 80 13.61 -2.12 15.20
CA PHE A 80 14.79 -2.69 14.56
C PHE A 80 16.05 -1.98 15.02
N ILE A 81 17.15 -2.72 15.06
CA ILE A 81 18.45 -2.22 15.51
C ILE A 81 19.35 -1.93 14.32
N THR A 82 20.12 -0.86 14.43
CA THR A 82 21.20 -0.51 13.51
C THR A 82 22.52 -0.42 14.27
N SER A 83 23.63 -0.16 13.59
CA SER A 83 24.91 0.09 14.24
C SER A 83 24.92 1.36 15.10
N GLN A 84 23.94 2.24 14.95
CA GLN A 84 23.88 3.53 15.63
C GLN A 84 22.89 3.54 16.80
N ASP A 85 21.67 2.96 16.59
CA ASP A 85 20.62 3.04 17.59
C ASP A 85 19.47 2.06 17.29
N LEU A 86 18.46 2.04 18.20
CA LEU A 86 17.20 1.35 18.08
C LEU A 86 16.15 2.30 17.49
N TYR A 87 15.45 1.85 16.46
CA TYR A 87 14.42 2.60 15.76
C TYR A 87 13.11 1.81 15.69
N CYS A 88 12.00 2.52 15.52
CA CYS A 88 10.70 1.93 15.18
C CYS A 88 9.97 2.79 14.14
N TYR A 89 9.00 2.20 13.47
CA TYR A 89 8.18 2.92 12.49
C TYR A 89 7.00 3.62 13.17
N LYS A 90 6.82 4.91 12.87
CA LYS A 90 5.61 5.68 13.24
C LYS A 90 4.49 5.55 12.22
N VAL A 91 4.81 5.11 11.02
CA VAL A 91 3.92 4.88 9.89
C VAL A 91 4.06 3.44 9.44
N MET A 92 3.07 2.91 8.74
CA MET A 92 3.06 1.51 8.31
C MET A 92 4.21 1.23 7.34
N PRO A 93 5.18 0.37 7.69
CA PRO A 93 6.28 0.00 6.81
C PRO A 93 5.86 -1.09 5.81
N PHE A 94 6.69 -1.26 4.78
CA PHE A 94 6.63 -2.45 3.95
C PHE A 94 7.04 -3.70 4.74
N GLY A 95 6.45 -4.84 4.38
CA GLY A 95 6.81 -6.14 4.94
C GLY A 95 5.91 -6.63 6.07
N LEU A 96 4.97 -5.82 6.57
CA LEU A 96 3.96 -6.28 7.51
C LEU A 96 2.88 -7.10 6.80
N LYS A 97 2.48 -8.23 7.40
CA LYS A 97 1.55 -9.23 6.86
C LYS A 97 0.24 -8.62 6.35
N ASN A 98 -0.35 -7.73 7.13
CA ASN A 98 -1.67 -7.16 6.86
C ASN A 98 -1.61 -5.77 6.20
N ALA A 99 -0.43 -5.29 5.79
CA ALA A 99 -0.27 -3.97 5.19
C ALA A 99 -1.12 -3.81 3.93
N GLY A 100 -1.13 -4.81 3.05
CA GLY A 100 -1.94 -4.80 1.83
C GLY A 100 -3.44 -4.70 2.10
N ALA A 101 -3.96 -5.50 3.03
CA ALA A 101 -5.37 -5.47 3.40
C ALA A 101 -5.77 -4.12 4.04
N THR A 102 -4.93 -3.58 4.91
CA THR A 102 -5.14 -2.28 5.55
C THR A 102 -5.18 -1.15 4.51
N TYR A 103 -4.23 -1.15 3.58
CA TYR A 103 -4.16 -0.16 2.52
C TYR A 103 -5.35 -0.28 1.54
N GLN A 104 -5.69 -1.50 1.12
CA GLN A 104 -6.86 -1.75 0.27
C GLN A 104 -8.15 -1.23 0.90
N ARG A 105 -8.34 -1.42 2.21
CA ARG A 105 -9.49 -0.89 2.95
C ARG A 105 -9.54 0.63 2.93
N LEU A 106 -8.39 1.30 3.08
CA LEU A 106 -8.29 2.75 2.98
C LEU A 106 -8.69 3.22 1.59
N VAL A 107 -8.10 2.64 0.55
CA VAL A 107 -8.35 3.06 -0.84
C VAL A 107 -9.79 2.77 -1.26
N ASN A 108 -10.36 1.64 -0.84
CA ASN A 108 -11.78 1.35 -1.08
C ASN A 108 -12.71 2.40 -0.45
N LYS A 109 -12.34 2.93 0.71
CA LYS A 109 -13.09 4.03 1.36
C LYS A 109 -12.92 5.34 0.58
N MET A 110 -11.69 5.70 0.22
CA MET A 110 -11.39 6.92 -0.53
C MET A 110 -12.14 6.97 -1.86
N PHE A 111 -12.05 5.90 -2.64
CA PHE A 111 -12.59 5.81 -3.98
C PHE A 111 -13.94 5.07 -4.07
N SER A 112 -14.71 5.02 -2.97
CA SER A 112 -15.97 4.28 -2.90
C SER A 112 -16.99 4.66 -3.98
N LYS A 113 -16.93 5.89 -4.52
CA LYS A 113 -17.80 6.38 -5.61
C LYS A 113 -17.26 6.06 -7.01
N GLN A 114 -15.99 5.68 -7.14
CA GLN A 114 -15.30 5.47 -8.41
C GLN A 114 -15.02 3.99 -8.68
N ILE A 115 -14.74 3.20 -7.64
CA ILE A 115 -14.50 1.75 -7.75
C ILE A 115 -15.72 1.07 -8.35
N GLY A 116 -15.48 0.23 -9.37
CA GLY A 116 -16.53 -0.46 -10.13
C GLY A 116 -17.18 0.41 -11.24
N ARG A 117 -17.00 1.73 -11.22
CA ARG A 117 -17.46 2.63 -12.28
C ARG A 117 -16.34 2.92 -13.28
N ASN A 118 -15.39 3.74 -12.91
CA ASN A 118 -14.28 4.17 -13.76
C ASN A 118 -12.90 3.89 -13.14
N MET A 119 -12.85 3.26 -11.97
CA MET A 119 -11.61 2.92 -11.27
C MET A 119 -11.64 1.49 -10.74
N GLU A 120 -10.50 0.84 -10.84
CA GLU A 120 -10.20 -0.39 -10.12
C GLU A 120 -8.92 -0.19 -9.30
N VAL A 121 -8.83 -0.89 -8.17
CA VAL A 121 -7.69 -0.78 -7.28
C VAL A 121 -7.24 -2.14 -6.79
N TYR A 122 -5.96 -2.38 -6.88
CA TYR A 122 -5.30 -3.53 -6.30
C TYR A 122 -4.11 -3.07 -5.45
N VAL A 123 -4.34 -2.98 -4.15
CA VAL A 123 -3.35 -2.47 -3.20
C VAL A 123 -2.82 -1.10 -3.64
N ASN A 124 -1.56 -0.99 -4.09
CA ASN A 124 -0.93 0.26 -4.51
C ASN A 124 -1.26 0.67 -5.94
N ASP A 125 -1.71 -0.29 -6.76
CA ASP A 125 -1.97 -0.07 -8.18
C ASP A 125 -3.39 0.41 -8.38
N MET A 126 -3.55 1.54 -9.01
CA MET A 126 -4.84 2.13 -9.37
C MET A 126 -4.97 2.18 -10.89
N LEU A 127 -6.06 1.63 -11.38
CA LEU A 127 -6.40 1.62 -12.80
C LEU A 127 -7.64 2.48 -13.04
N LEU A 128 -7.46 3.58 -13.73
CA LEU A 128 -8.57 4.39 -14.24
C LEU A 128 -8.91 3.95 -15.66
N LYS A 129 -10.19 3.76 -15.93
CA LYS A 129 -10.72 3.27 -17.21
C LYS A 129 -11.85 4.15 -17.70
N SER A 130 -11.83 4.51 -18.98
CA SER A 130 -12.87 5.37 -19.59
C SER A 130 -13.29 4.82 -20.96
N LYS A 131 -14.58 4.90 -21.25
CA LYS A 131 -15.14 4.47 -22.53
C LYS A 131 -14.89 5.47 -23.65
N GLU A 132 -14.84 6.75 -23.30
CA GLU A 132 -14.67 7.86 -24.26
C GLU A 132 -13.48 8.73 -23.85
N GLU A 133 -12.76 9.27 -24.87
CA GLU A 133 -11.56 10.07 -24.65
C GLU A 133 -11.83 11.37 -23.90
N LEU A 134 -12.91 12.05 -24.22
CA LEU A 134 -13.28 13.31 -23.56
C LEU A 134 -13.64 13.10 -22.08
N ALA A 135 -14.32 11.99 -21.76
CA ALA A 135 -14.65 11.64 -20.39
C ALA A 135 -13.41 11.31 -19.52
N HIS A 136 -12.33 10.83 -20.16
CA HIS A 136 -11.13 10.41 -19.43
C HIS A 136 -10.45 11.54 -18.66
N LEU A 137 -10.43 12.76 -19.22
CA LEU A 137 -9.88 13.92 -18.52
C LEU A 137 -10.70 14.30 -17.28
N ASP A 138 -12.01 14.18 -17.35
CA ASP A 138 -12.88 14.49 -16.21
C ASP A 138 -12.79 13.39 -15.14
N ASP A 139 -12.69 12.13 -15.54
CA ASP A 139 -12.41 10.98 -14.66
C ASP A 139 -11.06 11.16 -13.91
N LEU A 140 -10.02 11.62 -14.61
CA LEU A 140 -8.72 11.95 -14.00
C LEU A 140 -8.84 13.12 -13.01
N LYS A 141 -9.54 14.19 -13.36
CA LYS A 141 -9.76 15.33 -12.46
C LYS A 141 -10.47 14.89 -11.17
N GLU A 142 -11.52 14.08 -11.29
CA GLU A 142 -12.24 13.51 -10.14
C GLU A 142 -11.30 12.70 -9.25
N THR A 143 -10.48 11.85 -9.86
CA THR A 143 -9.51 11.02 -9.15
C THR A 143 -8.49 11.86 -8.39
N PHE A 144 -7.89 12.85 -9.05
CA PHE A 144 -6.92 13.74 -8.40
C PHE A 144 -7.56 14.65 -7.34
N ALA A 145 -8.82 15.04 -7.51
CA ALA A 145 -9.55 15.77 -6.48
C ALA A 145 -9.76 14.91 -5.23
N THR A 146 -10.10 13.64 -5.41
CA THR A 146 -10.22 12.67 -4.30
C THR A 146 -8.88 12.48 -3.61
N LEU A 147 -7.77 12.28 -4.34
CA LEU A 147 -6.42 12.12 -3.77
C LEU A 147 -5.96 13.35 -2.97
N LYS A 148 -6.37 14.56 -3.36
CA LYS A 148 -6.03 15.79 -2.63
C LYS A 148 -6.82 15.97 -1.33
N GLN A 149 -7.95 15.32 -1.21
CA GLN A 149 -8.82 15.42 -0.05
C GLN A 149 -8.33 14.55 1.11
N TYR A 150 -7.60 13.48 0.82
CA TYR A 150 -7.05 12.52 1.78
C TYR A 150 -5.55 12.65 1.93
#